data_563364dfa3f92f4586540b2a266f5884
#
_entry.id   563364dfa3f92f4586540b2a266f5884
#
_cell.length_a   1.000
_cell.length_b   1.000
_cell.length_c   1.000
_cell.angle_alpha   90.00
_cell.angle_beta   90.00
_cell.angle_gamma   90.00
#
_symmetry.space_group_name_H-M   'P 1'
#
loop_
_entity.id
_entity.type
_entity.pdbx_description
1 polymer ?
#
loop_
_entity_poly.entity_id
_entity_poly.type
_entity_poly.pdbx_seq_one_letter_code
_entity_poly.pdbx_strand_id
1 'polypeptide(L)'
;MDQIIIQDLSIYAKHGVYMEENILGQQFLVSVYIDMDLSKAGQTDNLEHTIDYGKVCHFVTKYMQERTFKLIESAAEHLAEELLMQYGQIKKIRIKVKKPWAPIGLPIKNVCVSVDRTRHTVYLSLGSNLGDRMGYIRQGVDELNALSSCKVCEVSDMIETEPYGGVIQDNFMNCVLRMETVLKPQQLLEKLHEIENHAGRTRDVRWGPRTLDLDILFYDHDVVNTPQLTIPHVDMQNRYFVLEPLSRIAPWYRHPLLHQTVQQMYDQLVEKNA
;
A
#
# COMPACT_ATOMS: atom_id res chain seq x y z
N MET A 1 13.36 -9.72 14.34
CA MET A 1 12.57 -8.50 14.47
C MET A 1 11.84 -8.61 15.80
N ASP A 2 11.85 -7.55 16.61
CA ASP A 2 11.23 -7.57 17.93
C ASP A 2 9.72 -7.48 17.79
N GLN A 3 8.99 -7.79 18.87
CA GLN A 3 7.54 -7.89 18.80
C GLN A 3 6.88 -7.37 20.07
N ILE A 4 5.86 -6.53 19.91
CA ILE A 4 4.88 -6.23 20.97
C ILE A 4 3.69 -7.18 20.78
N ILE A 5 3.27 -7.84 21.86
CA ILE A 5 2.19 -8.81 21.82
C ILE A 5 1.07 -8.36 22.77
N ILE A 6 -0.10 -8.11 22.22
CA ILE A 6 -1.35 -7.97 22.97
C ILE A 6 -2.10 -9.30 22.79
N GLN A 7 -2.34 -9.99 23.90
CA GLN A 7 -2.93 -11.33 23.84
C GLN A 7 -4.32 -11.34 24.43
N ASP A 8 -5.27 -11.87 23.65
CA ASP A 8 -6.65 -12.17 24.06
C ASP A 8 -7.40 -10.98 24.70
N LEU A 9 -7.25 -9.78 24.10
CA LEU A 9 -8.05 -8.62 24.49
C LEU A 9 -9.53 -8.95 24.32
N SER A 10 -10.26 -8.94 25.45
CA SER A 10 -11.66 -9.34 25.50
C SER A 10 -12.58 -8.19 25.12
N ILE A 11 -13.38 -8.37 24.08
CA ILE A 11 -14.23 -7.33 23.50
C ILE A 11 -15.63 -7.88 23.26
N TYR A 12 -16.65 -7.19 23.76
CA TYR A 12 -18.04 -7.50 23.42
C TYR A 12 -18.42 -6.73 22.14
N ALA A 13 -18.80 -7.48 21.07
CA ALA A 13 -19.08 -6.89 19.77
C ALA A 13 -20.18 -7.67 19.01
N LYS A 14 -20.63 -7.11 17.88
CA LYS A 14 -21.80 -7.57 17.15
C LYS A 14 -21.44 -8.05 15.73
N HIS A 15 -20.54 -9.06 15.66
CA HIS A 15 -20.12 -9.62 14.38
C HIS A 15 -20.70 -11.02 14.16
N GLY A 16 -21.15 -11.30 12.96
CA GLY A 16 -21.65 -12.60 12.56
C GLY A 16 -22.61 -12.53 11.38
N VAL A 17 -22.91 -13.71 10.84
CA VAL A 17 -23.81 -13.85 9.68
C VAL A 17 -25.28 -13.83 10.12
N TYR A 18 -25.57 -14.36 11.30
CA TYR A 18 -26.92 -14.45 11.83
C TYR A 18 -27.39 -13.13 12.44
N MET A 19 -28.68 -12.80 12.23
CA MET A 19 -29.26 -11.55 12.75
C MET A 19 -29.17 -11.49 14.28
N GLU A 20 -29.32 -12.61 14.96
CA GLU A 20 -29.24 -12.73 16.41
C GLU A 20 -27.84 -12.32 16.93
N GLU A 21 -26.79 -12.65 16.21
CA GLU A 21 -25.42 -12.26 16.54
C GLU A 21 -25.23 -10.74 16.42
N ASN A 22 -25.87 -10.12 15.44
CA ASN A 22 -25.78 -8.66 15.21
C ASN A 22 -26.65 -7.86 16.22
N ILE A 23 -27.69 -8.47 16.78
CA ILE A 23 -28.58 -7.84 17.78
C ILE A 23 -28.01 -8.04 19.19
N LEU A 24 -27.80 -9.30 19.56
CA LEU A 24 -27.38 -9.69 20.91
C LEU A 24 -25.88 -9.44 21.13
N GLY A 25 -25.06 -9.68 20.12
CA GLY A 25 -23.60 -9.64 20.24
C GLY A 25 -23.04 -10.82 21.03
N GLN A 26 -21.73 -10.89 21.11
CA GLN A 26 -21.00 -11.85 21.91
C GLN A 26 -19.58 -11.38 22.24
N GLN A 27 -18.89 -12.12 23.09
CA GLN A 27 -17.50 -11.87 23.41
C GLN A 27 -16.57 -12.40 22.31
N PHE A 28 -15.64 -11.56 21.87
CA PHE A 28 -14.51 -11.89 21.02
C PHE A 28 -13.21 -11.74 21.79
N LEU A 29 -12.19 -12.52 21.44
CA LEU A 29 -10.83 -12.35 21.95
C LEU A 29 -9.94 -11.93 20.78
N VAL A 30 -9.37 -10.73 20.86
CA VAL A 30 -8.51 -10.19 19.83
C VAL A 30 -7.08 -10.17 20.31
N SER A 31 -6.17 -10.80 19.53
CA SER A 31 -4.73 -10.72 19.79
C SER A 31 -4.05 -9.94 18.65
N VAL A 32 -3.14 -9.05 19.03
CA VAL A 32 -2.37 -8.20 18.11
C VAL A 32 -0.89 -8.46 18.32
N TYR A 33 -0.19 -8.86 17.26
CA TYR A 33 1.26 -9.06 17.24
C TYR A 33 1.86 -8.02 16.32
N ILE A 34 2.68 -7.13 16.86
CA ILE A 34 3.25 -5.97 16.16
C ILE A 34 4.73 -6.19 15.99
N ASP A 35 5.20 -6.38 14.76
CA ASP A 35 6.62 -6.50 14.42
C ASP A 35 7.20 -5.10 14.19
N MET A 36 8.20 -4.72 15.01
CA MET A 36 8.91 -3.44 14.92
C MET A 36 10.30 -3.52 15.55
N ASP A 37 11.13 -2.52 15.35
CA ASP A 37 12.41 -2.37 16.06
C ASP A 37 12.16 -1.71 17.41
N LEU A 38 12.46 -2.42 18.51
CA LEU A 38 12.33 -1.95 19.89
C LEU A 38 13.67 -1.51 20.51
N SER A 39 14.78 -1.62 19.76
CA SER A 39 16.12 -1.36 20.28
C SER A 39 16.26 0.04 20.87
N LYS A 40 15.76 1.06 20.17
CA LYS A 40 15.85 2.45 20.61
C LYS A 40 15.00 2.70 21.86
N ALA A 41 13.79 2.15 21.90
CA ALA A 41 12.92 2.25 23.08
C ALA A 41 13.56 1.60 24.31
N GLY A 42 14.11 0.38 24.12
CA GLY A 42 14.80 -0.35 25.19
C GLY A 42 16.06 0.33 25.71
N GLN A 43 16.78 1.09 24.87
CA GLN A 43 17.98 1.83 25.28
C GLN A 43 17.63 3.15 25.96
N THR A 44 16.57 3.84 25.54
CA THR A 44 16.27 5.21 25.95
C THR A 44 15.17 5.32 27.00
N ASP A 45 14.43 4.23 27.25
CA ASP A 45 13.24 4.20 28.13
C ASP A 45 12.25 5.33 27.80
N ASN A 46 12.10 5.65 26.50
CA ASN A 46 11.24 6.71 26.00
C ASN A 46 10.08 6.14 25.16
N LEU A 47 8.84 6.43 25.57
CA LEU A 47 7.62 6.00 24.89
C LEU A 47 7.51 6.51 23.44
N GLU A 48 8.16 7.63 23.10
CA GLU A 48 8.16 8.16 21.73
C GLU A 48 8.87 7.23 20.71
N HIS A 49 9.73 6.32 21.20
CA HIS A 49 10.46 5.37 20.38
C HIS A 49 9.77 4.02 20.21
N THR A 50 8.54 3.89 20.71
CA THR A 50 7.73 2.66 20.64
C THR A 50 6.26 2.97 20.38
N ILE A 51 5.42 1.96 20.44
CA ILE A 51 3.96 2.10 20.32
C ILE A 51 3.35 1.99 21.71
N ASP A 52 2.50 2.95 22.03
CA ASP A 52 1.63 2.89 23.20
C ASP A 52 0.58 1.79 22.99
N TYR A 53 0.84 0.60 23.51
CA TYR A 53 -0.07 -0.55 23.40
C TYR A 53 -1.41 -0.29 24.12
N GLY A 54 -1.46 0.61 25.10
CA GLY A 54 -2.71 1.05 25.72
C GLY A 54 -3.62 1.75 24.70
N LYS A 55 -3.06 2.67 23.91
CA LYS A 55 -3.80 3.32 22.82
C LYS A 55 -4.24 2.31 21.76
N VAL A 56 -3.39 1.33 21.42
CA VAL A 56 -3.76 0.25 20.50
C VAL A 56 -4.94 -0.56 21.04
N CYS A 57 -4.91 -0.96 22.33
CA CYS A 57 -6.03 -1.69 22.95
C CYS A 57 -7.34 -0.89 22.91
N HIS A 58 -7.30 0.40 23.22
CA HIS A 58 -8.47 1.26 23.13
C HIS A 58 -8.98 1.41 21.69
N PHE A 59 -8.08 1.58 20.74
CA PHE A 59 -8.45 1.65 19.33
C PHE A 59 -9.11 0.35 18.85
N VAL A 60 -8.49 -0.81 19.11
CA VAL A 60 -9.02 -2.12 18.75
C VAL A 60 -10.41 -2.35 19.35
N THR A 61 -10.58 -2.02 20.64
CA THR A 61 -11.87 -2.15 21.33
C THR A 61 -12.95 -1.29 20.66
N LYS A 62 -12.66 -0.01 20.44
CA LYS A 62 -13.57 0.92 19.77
C LYS A 62 -13.91 0.46 18.35
N TYR A 63 -12.89 0.07 17.57
CA TYR A 63 -13.05 -0.38 16.19
C TYR A 63 -14.00 -1.57 16.08
N MET A 64 -13.81 -2.58 16.94
CA MET A 64 -14.65 -3.79 16.97
C MET A 64 -16.07 -3.51 17.47
N GLN A 65 -16.26 -2.53 18.34
CA GLN A 65 -17.58 -2.19 18.89
C GLN A 65 -18.42 -1.30 17.98
N GLU A 66 -17.80 -0.37 17.25
CA GLU A 66 -18.49 0.60 16.40
C GLU A 66 -18.87 0.04 15.02
N ARG A 67 -18.27 -1.08 14.61
CA ARG A 67 -18.52 -1.70 13.32
C ARG A 67 -19.14 -3.09 13.47
N THR A 68 -19.95 -3.48 12.49
CA THR A 68 -20.52 -4.82 12.42
C THR A 68 -20.06 -5.50 11.14
N PHE A 69 -19.33 -6.59 11.27
CA PHE A 69 -18.87 -7.40 10.15
C PHE A 69 -19.64 -8.73 10.12
N LYS A 70 -20.03 -9.16 8.94
CA LYS A 70 -20.65 -10.50 8.76
C LYS A 70 -19.62 -11.61 9.02
N LEU A 71 -18.37 -11.39 8.60
CA LEU A 71 -17.27 -12.35 8.69
C LEU A 71 -16.20 -11.82 9.62
N ILE A 72 -15.70 -12.66 10.51
CA ILE A 72 -14.56 -12.32 11.38
C ILE A 72 -13.25 -12.16 10.60
N GLU A 73 -13.17 -12.74 9.39
CA GLU A 73 -12.12 -12.50 8.40
C GLU A 73 -12.05 -11.03 8.01
N SER A 74 -13.19 -10.45 7.67
CA SER A 74 -13.31 -9.01 7.35
C SER A 74 -12.93 -8.13 8.54
N ALA A 75 -13.37 -8.48 9.74
CA ALA A 75 -13.01 -7.75 10.95
C ALA A 75 -11.49 -7.75 11.18
N ALA A 76 -10.84 -8.91 11.02
CA ALA A 76 -9.40 -9.06 11.19
C ALA A 76 -8.61 -8.31 10.09
N GLU A 77 -9.05 -8.40 8.85
CA GLU A 77 -8.44 -7.75 7.68
C GLU A 77 -8.40 -6.24 7.85
N HIS A 78 -9.57 -5.63 7.95
CA HIS A 78 -9.67 -4.16 8.03
C HIS A 78 -9.03 -3.61 9.32
N LEU A 79 -9.09 -4.35 10.43
CA LEU A 79 -8.39 -3.94 11.66
C LEU A 79 -6.87 -3.92 11.46
N ALA A 80 -6.31 -4.91 10.73
CA ALA A 80 -4.88 -4.96 10.43
C ALA A 80 -4.46 -3.79 9.52
N GLU A 81 -5.24 -3.50 8.49
CA GLU A 81 -5.00 -2.38 7.57
C GLU A 81 -5.02 -1.04 8.31
N GLU A 82 -6.05 -0.78 9.10
CA GLU A 82 -6.19 0.46 9.87
C GLU A 82 -5.01 0.67 10.84
N LEU A 83 -4.61 -0.38 11.59
CA LEU A 83 -3.47 -0.27 12.50
C LEU A 83 -2.17 -0.02 11.76
N LEU A 84 -1.94 -0.66 10.61
CA LEU A 84 -0.75 -0.41 9.78
C LEU A 84 -0.72 1.01 9.26
N MET A 85 -1.85 1.56 8.83
CA MET A 85 -1.91 2.92 8.27
C MET A 85 -1.83 3.99 9.36
N GLN A 86 -2.42 3.74 10.53
CA GLN A 86 -2.41 4.69 11.64
C GLN A 86 -1.03 4.79 12.32
N TYR A 87 -0.33 3.66 12.49
CA TYR A 87 0.94 3.59 13.20
C TYR A 87 2.11 3.38 12.23
N GLY A 88 2.72 4.48 11.78
CA GLY A 88 3.82 4.47 10.79
C GLY A 88 5.05 3.64 11.18
N GLN A 89 5.23 3.32 12.45
CA GLN A 89 6.34 2.50 12.96
C GLN A 89 6.11 1.00 12.75
N ILE A 90 4.84 0.56 12.54
CA ILE A 90 4.51 -0.86 12.32
C ILE A 90 4.88 -1.23 10.88
N LYS A 91 5.77 -2.20 10.71
CA LYS A 91 6.08 -2.78 9.41
C LYS A 91 5.17 -3.95 9.08
N LYS A 92 4.94 -4.82 10.07
CA LYS A 92 4.12 -6.01 9.91
C LYS A 92 3.26 -6.21 11.16
N ILE A 93 2.04 -6.68 10.95
CA ILE A 93 1.08 -6.97 12.00
C ILE A 93 0.43 -8.32 11.74
N ARG A 94 0.20 -9.06 12.82
CA ARG A 94 -0.70 -10.22 12.80
C ARG A 94 -1.87 -9.93 13.73
N ILE A 95 -3.08 -10.09 13.22
CA ILE A 95 -4.32 -10.01 13.99
C ILE A 95 -4.92 -11.41 14.08
N LYS A 96 -5.29 -11.81 15.30
CA LYS A 96 -6.10 -13.01 15.55
C LYS A 96 -7.41 -12.60 16.17
N VAL A 97 -8.51 -12.98 15.54
CA VAL A 97 -9.87 -12.80 16.07
C VAL A 97 -10.43 -14.17 16.41
N LYS A 98 -10.66 -14.41 17.70
CA LYS A 98 -11.27 -15.64 18.20
C LYS A 98 -12.74 -15.40 18.54
N LYS A 99 -13.58 -16.35 18.19
CA LYS A 99 -15.02 -16.38 18.46
C LYS A 99 -15.36 -17.62 19.33
N PRO A 100 -15.25 -17.52 20.67
CA PRO A 100 -15.40 -18.66 21.58
C PRO A 100 -16.79 -19.30 21.50
N TRP A 101 -17.82 -18.49 21.31
CA TRP A 101 -19.22 -18.95 21.23
C TRP A 101 -19.79 -18.88 19.82
N ALA A 102 -19.03 -19.36 18.83
CA ALA A 102 -19.54 -19.47 17.47
C ALA A 102 -20.75 -20.44 17.45
N PRO A 103 -21.89 -20.06 16.86
CA PRO A 103 -23.15 -20.83 16.91
C PRO A 103 -23.12 -22.02 15.94
N ILE A 104 -22.20 -22.96 16.14
CA ILE A 104 -21.98 -24.13 15.28
C ILE A 104 -22.82 -25.34 15.72
N GLY A 105 -23.27 -25.37 17.00
CA GLY A 105 -24.00 -26.51 17.55
C GLY A 105 -23.14 -27.75 17.85
N LEU A 106 -21.82 -27.60 17.82
CA LEU A 106 -20.85 -28.65 18.11
C LEU A 106 -19.88 -28.21 19.22
N PRO A 107 -19.35 -29.12 20.02
CA PRO A 107 -18.41 -28.81 21.10
C PRO A 107 -17.05 -28.42 20.49
N ILE A 108 -16.76 -27.13 20.47
CA ILE A 108 -15.48 -26.56 20.04
C ILE A 108 -14.96 -25.59 21.09
N LYS A 109 -13.65 -25.38 21.14
CA LYS A 109 -13.02 -24.40 22.04
C LYS A 109 -13.25 -22.97 21.53
N ASN A 110 -13.02 -22.72 20.28
CA ASN A 110 -13.28 -21.45 19.57
C ASN A 110 -13.10 -21.64 18.06
N VAL A 111 -13.60 -20.68 17.28
CA VAL A 111 -13.17 -20.43 15.90
C VAL A 111 -12.17 -19.29 15.93
N CYS A 112 -11.10 -19.37 15.18
CA CYS A 112 -10.06 -18.35 15.13
C CYS A 112 -9.66 -18.06 13.68
N VAL A 113 -9.69 -16.79 13.30
CA VAL A 113 -9.09 -16.28 12.08
C VAL A 113 -7.78 -15.59 12.44
N SER A 114 -6.75 -15.79 11.63
CA SER A 114 -5.45 -15.14 11.77
C SER A 114 -5.04 -14.56 10.42
N VAL A 115 -4.78 -13.25 10.38
CA VAL A 115 -4.29 -12.54 9.19
C VAL A 115 -2.93 -11.91 9.48
N ASP A 116 -2.03 -12.00 8.51
CA ASP A 116 -0.74 -11.31 8.52
C ASP A 116 -0.76 -10.24 7.44
N ARG A 117 -0.45 -8.97 7.80
CA ARG A 117 -0.36 -7.85 6.84
C ARG A 117 0.93 -7.11 7.04
N THR A 118 1.45 -6.59 5.94
CA THR A 118 2.70 -5.83 5.88
C THR A 118 2.42 -4.52 5.18
N ARG A 119 3.09 -3.46 5.61
CA ARG A 119 3.10 -2.20 4.89
C ARG A 119 4.26 -2.22 3.91
N HIS A 120 3.96 -1.91 2.67
CA HIS A 120 4.86 -1.96 1.54
C HIS A 120 5.23 -0.56 1.07
N THR A 121 6.46 -0.39 0.60
CA THR A 121 6.92 0.83 -0.07
C THR A 121 6.85 0.62 -1.57
N VAL A 122 6.17 1.54 -2.26
CA VAL A 122 5.94 1.46 -3.70
C VAL A 122 6.40 2.75 -4.37
N TYR A 123 7.01 2.63 -5.55
CA TYR A 123 7.32 3.74 -6.43
C TYR A 123 6.45 3.63 -7.67
N LEU A 124 5.74 4.72 -8.00
CA LEU A 124 4.89 4.83 -9.18
C LEU A 124 5.42 5.90 -10.12
N SER A 125 5.35 5.65 -11.43
CA SER A 125 5.46 6.69 -12.45
C SER A 125 4.07 7.19 -12.79
N LEU A 126 3.94 8.52 -12.95
CA LEU A 126 2.73 9.19 -13.40
C LEU A 126 3.06 9.98 -14.66
N GLY A 127 2.24 9.82 -15.70
CA GLY A 127 2.40 10.52 -16.97
C GLY A 127 1.08 11.01 -17.54
N SER A 128 1.12 12.18 -18.24
CA SER A 128 -0.05 12.74 -18.94
C SER A 128 0.41 13.54 -20.14
N ASN A 129 -0.29 13.42 -21.29
CA ASN A 129 -0.04 14.25 -22.47
C ASN A 129 -1.31 14.79 -23.15
N LEU A 130 -2.46 14.69 -22.49
CA LEU A 130 -3.73 15.25 -22.98
C LEU A 130 -4.30 16.28 -22.01
N GLY A 131 -4.87 17.34 -22.55
CA GLY A 131 -5.62 18.34 -21.79
C GLY A 131 -4.82 19.03 -20.68
N ASP A 132 -5.39 19.14 -19.49
CA ASP A 132 -4.70 19.65 -18.30
C ASP A 132 -3.78 18.60 -17.68
N ARG A 133 -2.62 18.39 -18.32
CA ARG A 133 -1.63 17.36 -17.94
C ARG A 133 -1.25 17.43 -16.46
N MET A 134 -1.00 18.63 -15.94
CA MET A 134 -0.63 18.82 -14.54
C MET A 134 -1.81 18.57 -13.60
N GLY A 135 -3.01 18.97 -14.02
CA GLY A 135 -4.26 18.71 -13.28
C GLY A 135 -4.54 17.23 -13.15
N TYR A 136 -4.40 16.44 -14.21
CA TYR A 136 -4.60 14.98 -14.16
C TYR A 136 -3.57 14.26 -13.27
N ILE A 137 -2.30 14.68 -13.31
CA ILE A 137 -1.28 14.12 -12.40
C ILE A 137 -1.64 14.42 -10.94
N ARG A 138 -2.01 15.67 -10.62
CA ARG A 138 -2.44 16.05 -9.25
C ARG A 138 -3.67 15.27 -8.82
N GLN A 139 -4.67 15.14 -9.68
CA GLN A 139 -5.86 14.30 -9.42
C GLN A 139 -5.46 12.86 -9.08
N GLY A 140 -4.54 12.24 -9.85
CA GLY A 140 -4.05 10.88 -9.57
C GLY A 140 -3.38 10.78 -8.21
N VAL A 141 -2.55 11.76 -7.82
CA VAL A 141 -1.91 11.82 -6.50
C VAL A 141 -2.96 11.96 -5.39
N ASP A 142 -3.96 12.84 -5.57
CA ASP A 142 -5.01 13.07 -4.59
C ASP A 142 -5.90 11.84 -4.41
N GLU A 143 -6.29 11.19 -5.50
CA GLU A 143 -7.08 9.95 -5.45
C GLU A 143 -6.32 8.79 -4.78
N LEU A 144 -5.02 8.64 -5.07
CA LEU A 144 -4.16 7.67 -4.38
C LEU A 144 -4.12 7.93 -2.88
N ASN A 145 -3.96 9.19 -2.47
CA ASN A 145 -3.87 9.57 -1.07
C ASN A 145 -5.23 9.54 -0.35
N ALA A 146 -6.34 9.52 -1.09
CA ALA A 146 -7.69 9.35 -0.55
C ALA A 146 -8.03 7.87 -0.23
N LEU A 147 -7.27 6.92 -0.78
CA LEU A 147 -7.45 5.50 -0.44
C LEU A 147 -6.97 5.24 0.99
N SER A 148 -7.83 4.70 1.85
CA SER A 148 -7.48 4.36 3.24
C SER A 148 -6.32 3.35 3.36
N SER A 149 -6.09 2.55 2.31
CA SER A 149 -5.02 1.55 2.20
C SER A 149 -3.71 2.09 1.62
N CYS A 150 -3.64 3.39 1.32
CA CYS A 150 -2.50 4.03 0.67
C CYS A 150 -2.14 5.34 1.37
N LYS A 151 -0.85 5.71 1.30
CA LYS A 151 -0.34 7.00 1.79
C LYS A 151 0.76 7.48 0.86
N VAL A 152 0.53 8.56 0.15
CA VAL A 152 1.59 9.24 -0.63
C VAL A 152 2.57 9.90 0.34
N CYS A 153 3.85 9.56 0.22
CA CYS A 153 4.89 10.02 1.13
C CYS A 153 5.75 11.11 0.50
N GLU A 154 5.95 11.04 -0.81
CA GLU A 154 6.83 11.96 -1.54
C GLU A 154 6.45 11.97 -3.01
N VAL A 155 6.49 13.14 -3.65
CA VAL A 155 6.28 13.31 -5.09
C VAL A 155 7.46 14.12 -5.63
N SER A 156 8.07 13.66 -6.72
CA SER A 156 9.14 14.40 -7.39
C SER A 156 8.61 15.67 -8.07
N ASP A 157 9.53 16.54 -8.51
CA ASP A 157 9.19 17.56 -9.47
C ASP A 157 8.62 16.93 -10.75
N MET A 158 7.73 17.69 -11.42
CA MET A 158 7.21 17.32 -12.72
C MET A 158 8.19 17.76 -13.81
N ILE A 159 8.46 16.89 -14.77
CA ILE A 159 9.31 17.18 -15.93
C ILE A 159 8.52 17.03 -17.23
N GLU A 160 8.80 17.89 -18.20
CA GLU A 160 8.24 17.75 -19.54
C GLU A 160 9.22 17.01 -20.44
N THR A 161 8.73 15.99 -21.17
CA THR A 161 9.54 15.17 -22.05
C THR A 161 8.84 14.89 -23.36
N GLU A 162 9.63 14.65 -24.41
CA GLU A 162 9.12 14.14 -25.68
C GLU A 162 8.53 12.74 -25.55
N PRO A 163 7.60 12.36 -26.45
CA PRO A 163 7.02 11.02 -26.46
C PRO A 163 8.08 9.93 -26.64
N TYR A 164 8.01 8.90 -25.83
CA TYR A 164 8.86 7.71 -25.96
C TYR A 164 8.28 6.72 -26.97
N GLY A 165 9.13 6.12 -27.83
CA GLY A 165 8.73 5.04 -28.74
C GLY A 165 8.33 5.48 -30.16
N GLY A 166 8.62 6.74 -30.57
CA GLY A 166 8.53 7.18 -31.98
C GLY A 166 7.11 7.45 -32.49
N VAL A 167 6.12 7.54 -31.62
CA VAL A 167 4.75 7.96 -31.96
C VAL A 167 4.67 9.48 -31.93
N ILE A 168 4.18 10.10 -33.01
CA ILE A 168 3.98 11.56 -33.09
C ILE A 168 2.76 11.91 -32.21
N GLN A 169 3.00 12.61 -31.11
CA GLN A 169 2.00 13.09 -30.16
C GLN A 169 2.58 14.22 -29.30
N ASP A 170 1.75 14.87 -28.51
CA ASP A 170 2.18 15.96 -27.65
C ASP A 170 3.13 15.50 -26.54
N ASN A 171 3.97 16.40 -26.04
CA ASN A 171 4.89 16.18 -24.95
C ASN A 171 4.16 15.72 -23.68
N PHE A 172 4.78 14.80 -22.98
CA PHE A 172 4.30 14.31 -21.68
C PHE A 172 4.78 15.19 -20.53
N MET A 173 3.92 15.39 -19.56
CA MET A 173 4.31 15.77 -18.21
C MET A 173 4.46 14.49 -17.41
N ASN A 174 5.61 14.30 -16.74
CA ASN A 174 5.92 13.08 -15.98
C ASN A 174 6.40 13.41 -14.57
N CYS A 175 6.08 12.58 -13.61
CA CYS A 175 6.70 12.57 -12.28
C CYS A 175 6.73 11.16 -11.71
N VAL A 176 7.45 11.00 -10.61
CA VAL A 176 7.48 9.76 -9.83
C VAL A 176 7.06 10.08 -8.40
N LEU A 177 6.31 9.18 -7.78
CA LEU A 177 6.00 9.26 -6.36
C LEU A 177 6.46 8.03 -5.60
N ARG A 178 6.71 8.24 -4.30
CA ARG A 178 6.89 7.19 -3.30
C ARG A 178 5.66 7.16 -2.41
N MET A 179 5.09 5.99 -2.22
CA MET A 179 3.95 5.77 -1.35
C MET A 179 4.13 4.53 -0.48
N GLU A 180 3.38 4.47 0.60
CA GLU A 180 3.18 3.28 1.42
C GLU A 180 1.79 2.71 1.15
N THR A 181 1.67 1.38 1.15
CA THR A 181 0.38 0.70 0.97
C THR A 181 0.32 -0.63 1.72
N VAL A 182 -0.88 -1.08 2.04
CA VAL A 182 -1.18 -2.43 2.54
C VAL A 182 -1.79 -3.34 1.47
N LEU A 183 -2.06 -2.78 0.28
CA LEU A 183 -2.59 -3.54 -0.87
C LEU A 183 -1.49 -4.43 -1.46
N LYS A 184 -1.84 -5.65 -1.84
CA LYS A 184 -0.97 -6.51 -2.64
C LYS A 184 -0.76 -5.93 -4.05
N PRO A 185 0.31 -6.32 -4.78
CA PRO A 185 0.61 -5.75 -6.10
C PRO A 185 -0.56 -5.77 -7.08
N GLN A 186 -1.30 -6.89 -7.14
CA GLN A 186 -2.46 -7.02 -8.03
C GLN A 186 -3.63 -6.10 -7.62
N GLN A 187 -3.90 -5.99 -6.32
CA GLN A 187 -4.94 -5.10 -5.79
C GLN A 187 -4.60 -3.63 -6.04
N LEU A 188 -3.31 -3.27 -5.88
CA LEU A 188 -2.85 -1.93 -6.21
C LEU A 188 -3.05 -1.63 -7.69
N LEU A 189 -2.66 -2.54 -8.60
CA LEU A 189 -2.86 -2.38 -10.04
C LEU A 189 -4.33 -2.13 -10.39
N GLU A 190 -5.25 -2.85 -9.76
CA GLU A 190 -6.70 -2.65 -9.95
C GLU A 190 -7.12 -1.23 -9.55
N LYS A 191 -6.61 -0.72 -8.41
CA LYS A 191 -6.88 0.65 -7.96
C LYS A 191 -6.27 1.71 -8.88
N LEU A 192 -5.06 1.48 -9.40
CA LEU A 192 -4.45 2.37 -10.39
C LEU A 192 -5.32 2.46 -11.65
N HIS A 193 -5.82 1.34 -12.16
CA HIS A 193 -6.73 1.33 -13.31
C HIS A 193 -8.07 2.04 -13.02
N GLU A 194 -8.64 1.93 -11.81
CA GLU A 194 -9.81 2.70 -11.41
C GLU A 194 -9.54 4.21 -11.49
N ILE A 195 -8.42 4.68 -10.96
CA ILE A 195 -8.01 6.10 -10.98
C ILE A 195 -7.78 6.59 -12.42
N GLU A 196 -7.10 5.81 -13.25
CA GLU A 196 -6.93 6.14 -14.68
C GLU A 196 -8.28 6.29 -15.40
N ASN A 197 -9.22 5.38 -15.13
CA ASN A 197 -10.57 5.44 -15.71
C ASN A 197 -11.34 6.69 -15.23
N HIS A 198 -11.21 7.09 -13.96
CA HIS A 198 -11.80 8.32 -13.44
C HIS A 198 -11.21 9.58 -14.13
N ALA A 199 -9.93 9.54 -14.50
CA ALA A 199 -9.30 10.60 -15.29
C ALA A 199 -9.71 10.58 -16.77
N GLY A 200 -10.67 9.74 -17.17
CA GLY A 200 -11.19 9.66 -18.54
C GLY A 200 -10.26 8.94 -19.51
N ARG A 201 -9.39 8.06 -19.04
CA ARG A 201 -8.50 7.29 -19.92
C ARG A 201 -9.30 6.36 -20.84
N THR A 202 -9.13 6.51 -22.16
CA THR A 202 -9.58 5.56 -23.17
C THR A 202 -8.39 4.74 -23.66
N ARG A 203 -8.56 3.43 -23.89
CA ARG A 203 -7.49 2.53 -24.34
C ARG A 203 -7.64 2.18 -25.83
N ASP A 204 -7.85 3.20 -26.68
CA ASP A 204 -8.17 2.97 -28.09
C ASP A 204 -6.94 2.62 -28.95
N VAL A 205 -5.74 3.12 -28.57
CA VAL A 205 -4.49 2.89 -29.31
C VAL A 205 -3.36 2.52 -28.35
N ARG A 206 -2.62 1.46 -28.67
CA ARG A 206 -1.40 1.09 -27.94
C ARG A 206 -0.36 2.20 -28.09
N TRP A 207 0.16 2.74 -26.96
CA TRP A 207 1.07 3.90 -26.88
C TRP A 207 0.45 5.24 -27.35
N GLY A 208 -0.87 5.31 -27.46
CA GLY A 208 -1.58 6.55 -27.79
C GLY A 208 -1.54 7.59 -26.67
N PRO A 209 -2.06 8.79 -26.98
CA PRO A 209 -2.19 9.86 -25.98
C PRO A 209 -3.07 9.43 -24.82
N ARG A 210 -2.76 9.92 -23.61
CA ARG A 210 -3.49 9.56 -22.39
C ARG A 210 -3.62 10.71 -21.42
N THR A 211 -4.79 10.78 -20.80
CA THR A 211 -5.08 11.77 -19.76
C THR A 211 -4.24 11.50 -18.50
N LEU A 212 -4.14 10.24 -18.08
CA LEU A 212 -3.33 9.80 -16.95
C LEU A 212 -2.84 8.37 -17.19
N ASP A 213 -1.57 8.11 -16.90
CA ASP A 213 -0.91 6.81 -16.93
C ASP A 213 -0.23 6.56 -15.59
N LEU A 214 -0.50 5.42 -14.95
CA LEU A 214 0.03 5.04 -13.65
C LEU A 214 0.73 3.69 -13.74
N ASP A 215 2.07 3.69 -13.69
CA ASP A 215 2.88 2.47 -13.74
C ASP A 215 3.55 2.17 -12.40
N ILE A 216 3.50 0.90 -11.94
CA ILE A 216 4.25 0.44 -10.76
C ILE A 216 5.70 0.20 -11.18
N LEU A 217 6.62 1.04 -10.66
CA LEU A 217 8.06 0.90 -10.90
C LEU A 217 8.69 -0.15 -10.00
N PHE A 218 8.48 0.00 -8.70
CA PHE A 218 8.96 -0.89 -7.65
C PHE A 218 7.88 -1.14 -6.61
N TYR A 219 7.92 -2.31 -6.03
CA TYR A 219 7.08 -2.70 -4.88
C TYR A 219 7.97 -3.45 -3.89
N ASP A 220 8.39 -2.80 -2.80
CA ASP A 220 9.53 -3.21 -1.99
C ASP A 220 10.68 -3.69 -2.90
N HIS A 221 11.32 -4.80 -2.58
CA HIS A 221 12.31 -5.46 -3.46
C HIS A 221 11.73 -6.69 -4.18
N ASP A 222 10.41 -6.76 -4.30
CA ASP A 222 9.73 -7.90 -4.89
C ASP A 222 9.95 -7.97 -6.40
N VAL A 223 9.98 -9.21 -6.88
CA VAL A 223 9.97 -9.53 -8.32
C VAL A 223 8.66 -10.24 -8.62
N VAL A 224 7.81 -9.60 -9.42
CA VAL A 224 6.52 -10.13 -9.86
C VAL A 224 6.54 -10.29 -11.37
N ASN A 225 6.13 -11.45 -11.86
CA ASN A 225 6.00 -11.69 -13.30
C ASN A 225 4.72 -12.51 -13.56
N THR A 226 3.66 -11.79 -13.90
CA THR A 226 2.35 -12.35 -14.26
C THR A 226 1.92 -11.81 -15.61
N PRO A 227 0.91 -12.38 -16.28
CA PRO A 227 0.41 -11.86 -17.56
C PRO A 227 -0.06 -10.40 -17.47
N GLN A 228 -0.46 -9.92 -16.30
CA GLN A 228 -1.01 -8.58 -16.11
C GLN A 228 -0.03 -7.60 -15.48
N LEU A 229 1.01 -8.08 -14.77
CA LEU A 229 1.88 -7.23 -13.97
C LEU A 229 3.31 -7.76 -13.93
N THR A 230 4.26 -6.88 -14.27
CA THR A 230 5.70 -7.14 -14.13
C THR A 230 6.31 -6.07 -13.21
N ILE A 231 6.94 -6.49 -12.13
CA ILE A 231 7.68 -5.65 -11.16
C ILE A 231 9.08 -6.25 -10.99
N PRO A 232 10.14 -5.45 -11.06
CA PRO A 232 10.20 -4.05 -11.47
C PRO A 232 9.64 -3.81 -12.87
N HIS A 233 9.21 -2.57 -13.16
CA HIS A 233 8.69 -2.23 -14.49
C HIS A 233 9.71 -2.57 -15.56
N VAL A 234 9.29 -3.35 -16.56
CA VAL A 234 10.15 -4.07 -17.53
C VAL A 234 11.14 -3.18 -18.29
N ASP A 235 10.82 -1.92 -18.53
CA ASP A 235 11.61 -1.02 -19.39
C ASP A 235 12.06 0.27 -18.69
N MET A 236 11.94 0.34 -17.35
CA MET A 236 12.21 1.58 -16.61
C MET A 236 13.66 2.06 -16.78
N GLN A 237 14.62 1.14 -16.92
CA GLN A 237 16.03 1.45 -17.07
C GLN A 237 16.39 2.18 -18.38
N ASN A 238 15.50 2.18 -19.37
CA ASN A 238 15.66 2.85 -20.66
C ASN A 238 14.85 4.15 -20.76
N ARG A 239 14.08 4.50 -19.72
CA ARG A 239 13.14 5.63 -19.73
C ARG A 239 13.70 6.80 -18.93
N TYR A 240 14.20 7.84 -19.63
CA TYR A 240 14.69 9.06 -18.99
C TYR A 240 13.65 9.71 -18.10
N PHE A 241 12.41 9.81 -18.58
CA PHE A 241 11.28 10.42 -17.89
C PHE A 241 10.85 9.66 -16.62
N VAL A 242 11.36 8.45 -16.39
CA VAL A 242 11.22 7.66 -15.16
C VAL A 242 12.45 7.84 -14.28
N LEU A 243 13.65 7.61 -14.84
CA LEU A 243 14.89 7.55 -14.04
C LEU A 243 15.30 8.92 -13.50
N GLU A 244 15.08 10.00 -14.26
CA GLU A 244 15.44 11.35 -13.83
C GLU A 244 14.66 11.74 -12.57
N PRO A 245 13.31 11.75 -12.53
CA PRO A 245 12.56 12.10 -11.33
C PRO A 245 12.74 11.06 -10.20
N LEU A 246 12.90 9.78 -10.53
CA LEU A 246 13.14 8.73 -9.54
C LEU A 246 14.51 8.90 -8.86
N SER A 247 15.55 9.33 -9.60
CA SER A 247 16.89 9.56 -9.03
C SER A 247 16.92 10.68 -8.00
N ARG A 248 15.98 11.63 -8.06
CA ARG A 248 15.86 12.73 -7.09
C ARG A 248 15.27 12.28 -5.75
N ILE A 249 14.32 11.34 -5.75
CA ILE A 249 13.63 10.89 -4.54
C ILE A 249 14.15 9.56 -4.00
N ALA A 250 14.81 8.74 -4.83
CA ALA A 250 15.31 7.42 -4.45
C ALA A 250 16.65 7.04 -5.11
N PRO A 251 17.70 7.88 -5.08
CA PRO A 251 18.95 7.64 -5.80
C PRO A 251 19.63 6.32 -5.41
N TRP A 252 19.53 5.92 -4.15
CA TRP A 252 20.18 4.73 -3.59
C TRP A 252 19.30 3.47 -3.65
N TYR A 253 18.08 3.57 -4.12
CA TYR A 253 17.23 2.40 -4.25
C TYR A 253 17.81 1.43 -5.28
N ARG A 254 17.93 0.15 -4.91
CA ARG A 254 18.58 -0.86 -5.73
C ARG A 254 17.56 -1.68 -6.51
N HIS A 255 17.71 -1.73 -7.82
CA HIS A 255 16.89 -2.57 -8.70
C HIS A 255 17.16 -4.06 -8.39
N PRO A 256 16.15 -4.86 -8.01
CA PRO A 256 16.35 -6.22 -7.51
C PRO A 256 16.96 -7.18 -8.55
N LEU A 257 16.71 -6.97 -9.84
CA LEU A 257 17.22 -7.82 -10.92
C LEU A 257 18.55 -7.31 -11.51
N LEU A 258 18.69 -6.01 -11.70
CA LEU A 258 19.90 -5.42 -12.31
C LEU A 258 21.02 -5.19 -11.30
N HIS A 259 20.71 -5.23 -10.00
CA HIS A 259 21.64 -4.98 -8.90
C HIS A 259 22.34 -3.61 -8.95
N GLN A 260 21.79 -2.67 -9.72
CA GLN A 260 22.23 -1.28 -9.85
C GLN A 260 21.34 -0.36 -9.00
N THR A 261 21.91 0.74 -8.52
CA THR A 261 21.10 1.79 -7.91
C THR A 261 20.39 2.61 -9.00
N VAL A 262 19.32 3.29 -8.60
CA VAL A 262 18.60 4.22 -9.52
C VAL A 262 19.56 5.26 -10.08
N GLN A 263 20.45 5.82 -9.25
CA GLN A 263 21.46 6.78 -9.71
C GLN A 263 22.38 6.19 -10.76
N GLN A 264 22.87 4.96 -10.56
CA GLN A 264 23.74 4.29 -11.53
C GLN A 264 23.03 4.03 -12.86
N MET A 265 21.75 3.63 -12.83
CA MET A 265 20.96 3.45 -14.04
C MET A 265 20.74 4.77 -14.78
N TYR A 266 20.48 5.85 -14.03
CA TYR A 266 20.31 7.18 -14.60
C TYR A 266 21.58 7.69 -15.28
N ASP A 267 22.74 7.63 -14.59
CA ASP A 267 24.03 8.05 -15.12
C ASP A 267 24.40 7.31 -16.40
N GLN A 268 24.21 5.99 -16.43
CA GLN A 268 24.43 5.16 -17.64
C GLN A 268 23.53 5.54 -18.80
N LEU A 269 22.25 5.88 -18.51
CA LEU A 269 21.32 6.29 -19.54
C LEU A 269 21.71 7.65 -20.13
N VAL A 270 22.14 8.59 -19.29
CA VAL A 270 22.62 9.92 -19.75
C VAL A 270 23.88 9.78 -20.60
N GLU A 271 24.87 9.01 -20.16
CA GLU A 271 26.11 8.76 -20.90
C GLU A 271 25.83 8.11 -22.28
N LYS A 272 24.86 7.21 -22.36
CA LYS A 272 24.50 6.53 -23.62
C LYS A 272 23.83 7.46 -24.62
N ASN A 273 23.17 8.52 -24.16
CA ASN A 273 22.43 9.48 -25.00
C ASN A 273 23.21 10.79 -25.26
N ALA A 274 24.39 10.98 -24.66
CA ALA A 274 25.32 12.07 -24.88
C ALA A 274 26.23 11.77 -26.09
#